data_c49f8f53548decdbffd9338df7eb5b9e
#
_entry.id   c49f8f53548decdbffd9338df7eb5b9e
#
_cell.length_a   1.000
_cell.length_b   1.000
_cell.length_c   1.000
_cell.angle_alpha   90.00
_cell.angle_beta   90.00
_cell.angle_gamma   90.00
#
_symmetry.space_group_name_H-M   'P 1'
#
loop_
_entity.id
_entity.type
_entity.pdbx_description
1 polymer ?
#
loop_
_entity_poly.entity_id
_entity_poly.type
_entity_poly.pdbx_seq_one_letter_code
_entity_poly.pdbx_strand_id
1 'polypeptide(L)'
;MNQLVRSPDLPDWPKQQLRGHKIDGYRYTSREFFDKEFEHMWTKVWLLLGRESEIPNPGDWQREDVGPESILMVRQKDGGIKAFYNVCQHRGNPLVEEKKGHVLRRFVCKYHSWAFLPDGELNFAPDKEDFPQGNPCKNVRLEELRCETFAGFVWVNMDPDCVSLKEYLGPIWDDWEKREIHTWQRTMAKTIDRKSTHLNSSHSSVSRMPS
;
A
#
# COMPACT_ATOMS: atom_id res chain seq x y z
N MET A 1 -10.02 -22.47 -27.38
CA MET A 1 -11.03 -21.75 -26.55
C MET A 1 -11.00 -22.37 -25.16
N ASN A 2 -10.25 -21.77 -24.24
CA ASN A 2 -10.25 -22.23 -22.86
C ASN A 2 -11.53 -21.75 -22.20
N GLN A 3 -12.42 -22.69 -21.87
CA GLN A 3 -13.53 -22.40 -20.96
C GLN A 3 -12.94 -22.05 -19.61
N LEU A 4 -13.13 -20.81 -19.17
CA LEU A 4 -12.90 -20.40 -17.79
C LEU A 4 -13.81 -21.27 -16.91
N VAL A 5 -13.20 -22.19 -16.19
CA VAL A 5 -13.89 -23.00 -15.18
C VAL A 5 -14.39 -22.03 -14.11
N ARG A 6 -15.69 -21.80 -14.07
CA ARG A 6 -16.32 -21.07 -12.97
C ARG A 6 -16.17 -21.93 -11.69
N SER A 7 -15.59 -21.33 -10.66
CA SER A 7 -15.64 -21.94 -9.34
C SER A 7 -17.11 -22.12 -8.92
N PRO A 8 -17.54 -23.32 -8.52
CA PRO A 8 -18.92 -23.59 -8.18
C PRO A 8 -19.41 -22.86 -6.90
N ASP A 9 -18.50 -22.26 -6.15
CA ASP A 9 -18.77 -21.69 -4.82
C ASP A 9 -18.82 -20.15 -4.80
N LEU A 10 -18.80 -19.49 -5.95
CA LEU A 10 -19.01 -18.05 -5.99
C LEU A 10 -20.49 -17.75 -5.71
N PRO A 11 -20.79 -16.87 -4.73
CA PRO A 11 -22.16 -16.47 -4.45
C PRO A 11 -22.81 -15.93 -5.71
N ASP A 12 -24.08 -16.27 -5.93
CA ASP A 12 -24.87 -15.75 -7.03
C ASP A 12 -24.92 -14.22 -6.93
N TRP A 13 -24.11 -13.55 -7.72
CA TRP A 13 -24.21 -12.10 -7.85
C TRP A 13 -25.58 -11.74 -8.36
N PRO A 14 -26.29 -10.79 -7.74
CA PRO A 14 -27.60 -10.41 -8.17
C PRO A 14 -27.56 -9.89 -9.60
N LYS A 15 -27.90 -10.77 -10.55
CA LYS A 15 -27.90 -10.50 -12.00
C LYS A 15 -28.71 -9.24 -12.39
N GLN A 16 -29.55 -8.76 -11.49
CA GLN A 16 -30.40 -7.61 -11.70
C GLN A 16 -29.64 -6.27 -11.61
N GLN A 17 -28.50 -6.21 -10.94
CA GLN A 17 -27.73 -4.95 -10.77
C GLN A 17 -26.73 -4.66 -11.89
N LEU A 18 -26.44 -5.64 -12.73
CA LEU A 18 -25.52 -5.50 -13.89
C LEU A 18 -26.22 -5.12 -15.19
N ARG A 19 -27.45 -4.66 -15.14
CA ARG A 19 -28.18 -4.22 -16.32
C ARG A 19 -27.65 -2.86 -16.77
N GLY A 20 -26.73 -2.87 -17.73
CA GLY A 20 -26.40 -1.84 -18.74
C GLY A 20 -26.68 -0.35 -18.44
N HIS A 21 -26.81 0.04 -17.16
CA HIS A 21 -26.93 1.45 -16.79
C HIS A 21 -25.60 2.15 -17.06
N LYS A 22 -25.66 3.25 -17.75
CA LYS A 22 -24.52 4.14 -17.89
C LYS A 22 -24.01 4.48 -16.48
N ILE A 23 -22.73 4.18 -16.24
CA ILE A 23 -22.03 4.70 -15.08
C ILE A 23 -21.84 6.21 -15.34
N ASP A 24 -22.33 7.03 -14.44
CA ASP A 24 -22.19 8.46 -14.56
C ASP A 24 -20.70 8.85 -14.50
N GLY A 25 -20.26 9.64 -15.47
CA GLY A 25 -18.88 10.14 -15.55
C GLY A 25 -18.45 10.96 -14.32
N TYR A 26 -19.40 11.51 -13.60
CA TYR A 26 -19.20 12.20 -12.32
C TYR A 26 -18.37 11.37 -11.33
N ARG A 27 -18.58 10.06 -11.25
CA ARG A 27 -17.80 9.17 -10.36
C ARG A 27 -16.30 9.16 -10.63
N TYR A 28 -15.89 9.48 -11.84
CA TYR A 28 -14.48 9.46 -12.25
C TYR A 28 -13.81 10.84 -12.21
N THR A 29 -14.60 11.92 -12.07
CA THR A 29 -14.09 13.29 -12.19
C THR A 29 -14.38 14.17 -10.98
N SER A 30 -15.30 13.77 -10.11
CA SER A 30 -15.67 14.55 -8.93
C SER A 30 -14.67 14.34 -7.79
N ARG A 31 -14.13 15.44 -7.29
CA ARG A 31 -13.30 15.45 -6.08
C ARG A 31 -14.08 14.99 -4.85
N GLU A 32 -15.32 15.48 -4.71
CA GLU A 32 -16.21 15.10 -3.61
C GLU A 32 -16.49 13.59 -3.59
N PHE A 33 -16.67 12.99 -4.78
CA PHE A 33 -16.87 11.54 -4.87
C PHE A 33 -15.61 10.77 -4.47
N PHE A 34 -14.44 11.22 -4.93
CA PHE A 34 -13.15 10.65 -4.53
C PHE A 34 -12.92 10.72 -3.01
N ASP A 35 -13.23 11.87 -2.39
CA ASP A 35 -13.04 12.03 -0.95
C ASP A 35 -13.94 11.05 -0.16
N LYS A 36 -15.18 10.82 -0.63
CA LYS A 36 -16.10 9.82 -0.05
C LYS A 36 -15.59 8.38 -0.27
N GLU A 37 -15.10 8.05 -1.46
CA GLU A 37 -14.51 6.75 -1.73
C GLU A 37 -13.28 6.52 -0.85
N PHE A 38 -12.45 7.55 -0.69
CA PHE A 38 -11.27 7.43 0.15
C PHE A 38 -11.66 7.16 1.59
N GLU A 39 -12.54 7.96 2.18
CA GLU A 39 -13.00 7.84 3.57
C GLU A 39 -13.72 6.51 3.85
N HIS A 40 -14.60 6.07 2.95
CA HIS A 40 -15.51 4.95 3.23
C HIS A 40 -15.10 3.62 2.59
N MET A 41 -14.15 3.60 1.66
CA MET A 41 -13.70 2.41 0.97
C MET A 41 -12.19 2.21 1.09
N TRP A 42 -11.36 3.13 0.54
CA TRP A 42 -9.92 2.91 0.46
C TRP A 42 -9.25 2.77 1.82
N THR A 43 -9.73 3.48 2.85
CA THR A 43 -9.25 3.34 4.23
C THR A 43 -9.75 2.09 4.94
N LYS A 44 -10.69 1.33 4.35
CA LYS A 44 -11.39 0.20 4.98
C LYS A 44 -11.11 -1.15 4.36
N VAL A 45 -10.36 -1.19 3.27
CA VAL A 45 -10.06 -2.42 2.53
C VAL A 45 -8.59 -2.79 2.63
N TRP A 46 -8.28 -4.08 2.46
CA TRP A 46 -6.91 -4.53 2.32
C TRP A 46 -6.35 -4.14 0.95
N LEU A 47 -5.26 -3.40 0.95
CA LEU A 47 -4.57 -2.89 -0.22
C LEU A 47 -3.29 -3.70 -0.46
N LEU A 48 -3.11 -4.20 -1.67
CA LEU A 48 -1.86 -4.82 -2.09
C LEU A 48 -0.89 -3.72 -2.52
N LEU A 49 0.14 -3.45 -1.70
CA LEU A 49 1.04 -2.31 -1.92
C LEU A 49 2.43 -2.67 -2.43
N GLY A 50 2.84 -3.92 -2.35
CA GLY A 50 4.17 -4.30 -2.84
C GLY A 50 4.41 -5.80 -2.83
N ARG A 51 5.63 -6.18 -3.20
CA ARG A 51 6.10 -7.56 -3.07
C ARG A 51 7.14 -7.66 -1.96
N GLU A 52 7.07 -8.75 -1.20
CA GLU A 52 8.07 -9.06 -0.16
C GLU A 52 9.49 -9.14 -0.73
N SER A 53 9.63 -9.63 -1.96
CA SER A 53 10.92 -9.75 -2.66
C SER A 53 11.54 -8.42 -3.07
N GLU A 54 10.81 -7.31 -2.97
CA GLU A 54 11.33 -5.96 -3.28
C GLU A 54 11.99 -5.29 -2.07
N ILE A 55 11.75 -5.82 -0.87
CA ILE A 55 12.38 -5.42 0.40
C ILE A 55 12.92 -6.66 1.13
N PRO A 56 13.93 -7.37 0.57
CA PRO A 56 14.34 -8.69 1.03
C PRO A 56 15.11 -8.68 2.35
N ASN A 57 15.86 -7.61 2.67
CA ASN A 57 16.77 -7.57 3.80
C ASN A 57 16.24 -6.70 4.94
N PRO A 58 16.51 -7.03 6.20
CA PRO A 58 16.18 -6.16 7.32
C PRO A 58 16.68 -4.72 7.11
N GLY A 59 15.78 -3.76 7.27
CA GLY A 59 16.06 -2.36 6.98
C GLY A 59 15.74 -1.90 5.55
N ASP A 60 15.47 -2.83 4.63
CA ASP A 60 14.92 -2.45 3.33
C ASP A 60 13.51 -1.87 3.52
N TRP A 61 13.20 -0.84 2.76
CA TRP A 61 11.91 -0.21 2.81
C TRP A 61 11.39 0.21 1.43
N GLN A 62 10.07 0.28 1.33
CA GLN A 62 9.36 0.77 0.16
C GLN A 62 8.27 1.74 0.61
N ARG A 63 8.11 2.83 -0.16
CA ARG A 63 7.04 3.82 0.02
C ARG A 63 6.05 3.72 -1.12
N GLU A 64 4.77 3.70 -0.78
CA GLU A 64 3.67 3.78 -1.75
C GLU A 64 2.67 4.86 -1.33
N ASP A 65 2.15 5.57 -2.33
CA ASP A 65 1.16 6.61 -2.11
C ASP A 65 -0.23 6.07 -2.47
N VAL A 66 -1.17 6.18 -1.54
CA VAL A 66 -2.57 5.74 -1.70
C VAL A 66 -3.46 6.95 -1.47
N GLY A 67 -3.95 7.54 -2.56
CA GLY A 67 -4.68 8.80 -2.47
C GLY A 67 -3.84 9.91 -1.84
N PRO A 68 -4.31 10.54 -0.76
CA PRO A 68 -3.55 11.56 -0.04
C PRO A 68 -2.50 10.98 0.92
N GLU A 69 -2.56 9.68 1.22
CA GLU A 69 -1.71 9.07 2.23
C GLU A 69 -0.42 8.51 1.61
N SER A 70 0.66 8.62 2.35
CA SER A 70 1.96 8.03 2.02
C SER A 70 2.28 6.94 3.03
N ILE A 71 2.48 5.70 2.56
CA ILE A 71 2.68 4.52 3.39
C ILE A 71 4.11 4.03 3.24
N LEU A 72 4.78 3.80 4.37
CA LEU A 72 6.15 3.30 4.46
C LEU A 72 6.14 1.86 4.98
N MET A 73 6.52 0.92 4.14
CA MET A 73 6.68 -0.50 4.49
C MET A 73 8.16 -0.81 4.75
N VAL A 74 8.46 -1.46 5.87
CA VAL A 74 9.85 -1.70 6.33
C VAL A 74 10.05 -3.15 6.72
N ARG A 75 11.06 -3.81 6.15
CA ARG A 75 11.47 -5.16 6.57
C ARG A 75 12.11 -5.10 7.95
N GLN A 76 11.60 -5.90 8.88
CA GLN A 76 12.07 -5.99 10.24
C GLN A 76 13.20 -7.00 10.40
N LYS A 77 13.88 -6.97 11.54
CA LYS A 77 14.99 -7.88 11.86
C LYS A 77 14.56 -9.34 11.99
N ASP A 78 13.34 -9.57 12.41
CA ASP A 78 12.73 -10.91 12.53
C ASP A 78 12.22 -11.47 11.20
N GLY A 79 12.38 -10.71 10.12
CA GLY A 79 11.90 -11.04 8.79
C GLY A 79 10.46 -10.63 8.50
N GLY A 80 9.71 -10.14 9.47
CA GLY A 80 8.38 -9.56 9.26
C GLY A 80 8.45 -8.23 8.50
N ILE A 81 7.29 -7.71 8.12
CA ILE A 81 7.15 -6.37 7.54
C ILE A 81 6.19 -5.57 8.39
N LYS A 82 6.56 -4.34 8.71
CA LYS A 82 5.68 -3.35 9.32
C LYS A 82 5.37 -2.24 8.34
N ALA A 83 4.17 -1.70 8.45
CA ALA A 83 3.74 -0.54 7.67
C ALA A 83 3.39 0.62 8.59
N PHE A 84 3.76 1.82 8.18
CA PHE A 84 3.52 3.06 8.91
C PHE A 84 3.03 4.13 7.96
N TYR A 85 2.31 5.13 8.48
CA TYR A 85 2.22 6.39 7.75
C TYR A 85 3.60 7.02 7.65
N ASN A 86 3.99 7.47 6.46
CA ASN A 86 5.28 8.14 6.20
C ASN A 86 5.28 9.58 6.71
N VAL A 87 5.00 9.74 8.00
CA VAL A 87 4.77 11.04 8.64
C VAL A 87 5.52 11.12 9.96
N CYS A 88 6.37 12.14 10.09
CA CYS A 88 7.05 12.44 11.33
C CYS A 88 6.06 12.94 12.38
N GLN A 89 6.02 12.30 13.53
CA GLN A 89 5.09 12.60 14.63
C GLN A 89 5.37 13.94 15.33
N HIS A 90 6.41 14.68 14.91
CA HIS A 90 6.67 16.02 15.42
C HIS A 90 5.81 17.08 14.74
N ARG A 91 5.92 17.22 13.41
CA ARG A 91 5.23 18.26 12.62
C ARG A 91 4.83 17.79 11.22
N GLY A 92 4.51 16.52 11.04
CA GLY A 92 3.91 16.01 9.82
C GLY A 92 4.81 15.94 8.57
N ASN A 93 6.14 16.15 8.71
CA ASN A 93 7.02 16.06 7.56
C ASN A 93 7.22 14.60 7.11
N PRO A 94 7.26 14.29 5.82
CA PRO A 94 7.62 12.95 5.35
C PRO A 94 8.98 12.52 5.87
N LEU A 95 9.10 11.24 6.27
CA LEU A 95 10.38 10.66 6.71
C LEU A 95 11.27 10.31 5.53
N VAL A 96 10.67 9.80 4.46
CA VAL A 96 11.34 9.44 3.21
C VAL A 96 10.59 10.04 2.01
N GLU A 97 11.34 10.46 1.01
CA GLU A 97 10.80 11.03 -0.23
C GLU A 97 10.96 10.06 -1.40
N GLU A 98 11.98 9.21 -1.35
CA GLU A 98 12.28 8.21 -2.34
C GLU A 98 11.23 7.08 -2.31
N LYS A 99 11.14 6.31 -3.40
CA LYS A 99 10.22 5.16 -3.49
C LYS A 99 10.71 3.93 -2.75
N LYS A 100 12.03 3.73 -2.69
CA LYS A 100 12.68 2.57 -2.05
C LYS A 100 14.03 2.97 -1.50
N GLY A 101 14.50 2.22 -0.52
CA GLY A 101 15.81 2.40 0.03
C GLY A 101 16.14 1.40 1.13
N HIS A 102 17.22 1.66 1.82
CA HIS A 102 17.67 0.87 2.95
C HIS A 102 18.04 1.78 4.12
N VAL A 103 17.56 1.45 5.30
CA VAL A 103 17.91 2.13 6.54
C VAL A 103 18.78 1.24 7.42
N LEU A 104 19.99 1.70 7.70
CA LEU A 104 20.93 0.95 8.53
C LEU A 104 20.54 0.92 10.00
N ARG A 105 20.09 2.04 10.53
CA ARG A 105 19.79 2.19 11.95
C ARG A 105 18.46 2.89 12.23
N ARG A 106 18.21 4.05 11.60
CA ARG A 106 17.06 4.89 11.90
C ARG A 106 16.71 5.80 10.73
N PHE A 107 15.44 6.10 10.58
CA PHE A 107 14.94 7.16 9.71
C PHE A 107 15.12 8.50 10.43
N VAL A 108 15.78 9.46 9.80
CA VAL A 108 16.00 10.79 10.35
C VAL A 108 15.14 11.79 9.61
N CYS A 109 14.23 12.44 10.31
CA CYS A 109 13.40 13.49 9.75
C CYS A 109 14.27 14.68 9.33
N LYS A 110 14.18 15.08 8.07
CA LYS A 110 14.99 16.18 7.50
C LYS A 110 14.64 17.55 8.09
N TYR A 111 13.48 17.67 8.76
CA TYR A 111 13.00 18.96 9.27
C TYR A 111 13.61 19.32 10.65
N HIS A 112 13.46 18.47 11.67
CA HIS A 112 13.96 18.74 13.02
C HIS A 112 14.74 17.55 13.61
N SER A 113 15.28 16.68 12.76
CA SER A 113 16.19 15.59 13.16
C SER A 113 15.60 14.56 14.15
N TRP A 114 14.27 14.50 14.29
CA TRP A 114 13.65 13.37 15.00
C TRP A 114 13.99 12.08 14.29
N ALA A 115 14.39 11.05 15.02
CA ALA A 115 14.88 9.82 14.43
C ALA A 115 14.12 8.61 14.98
N PHE A 116 13.56 7.82 14.04
CA PHE A 116 12.74 6.65 14.31
C PHE A 116 13.48 5.37 13.90
N LEU A 117 13.38 4.34 14.74
CA LEU A 117 13.87 3.01 14.42
C LEU A 117 13.01 2.37 13.31
N PRO A 118 13.50 1.30 12.64
CA PRO A 118 12.73 0.57 11.64
C PRO A 118 11.39 -0.01 12.14
N ASP A 119 11.26 -0.23 13.45
CA ASP A 119 10.03 -0.69 14.10
C ASP A 119 9.06 0.43 14.50
N GLY A 120 9.38 1.67 14.13
CA GLY A 120 8.56 2.85 14.35
C GLY A 120 8.82 3.59 15.68
N GLU A 121 9.69 3.09 16.57
CA GLU A 121 9.96 3.75 17.85
C GLU A 121 10.77 5.04 17.66
N LEU A 122 10.40 6.13 18.32
CA LEU A 122 11.21 7.35 18.39
C LEU A 122 12.45 7.10 19.26
N ASN A 123 13.61 7.03 18.60
CA ASN A 123 14.88 6.76 19.27
C ASN A 123 15.64 8.03 19.68
N PHE A 124 15.46 9.12 18.96
CA PHE A 124 16.16 10.37 19.20
C PHE A 124 15.28 11.58 18.87
N ALA A 125 15.29 12.56 19.78
CA ALA A 125 14.76 13.90 19.57
C ALA A 125 15.80 14.89 20.12
N PRO A 126 16.15 15.97 19.39
CA PRO A 126 16.95 17.07 19.94
C PRO A 126 16.24 17.70 21.15
N ASP A 127 17.01 18.25 22.06
CA ASP A 127 16.52 19.03 23.21
C ASP A 127 15.36 18.35 23.96
N LYS A 128 15.49 17.03 24.12
CA LYS A 128 14.43 16.16 24.69
C LYS A 128 14.06 16.52 26.13
N GLU A 129 14.93 17.21 26.81
CA GLU A 129 14.74 17.73 28.18
C GLU A 129 13.82 18.95 28.23
N ASP A 130 13.66 19.68 27.13
CA ASP A 130 12.85 20.89 27.03
C ASP A 130 11.36 20.61 26.79
N PHE A 131 10.99 19.33 26.60
CA PHE A 131 9.59 18.95 26.40
C PHE A 131 8.84 18.96 27.76
N PRO A 132 7.81 19.82 27.94
CA PRO A 132 7.04 19.89 29.17
C PRO A 132 6.37 18.56 29.57
N GLN A 133 6.09 17.70 28.57
CA GLN A 133 5.47 16.37 28.76
C GLN A 133 6.52 15.28 29.10
N GLY A 134 7.79 15.66 29.21
CA GLY A 134 8.91 14.76 29.40
C GLY A 134 9.50 14.23 28.10
N ASN A 135 10.52 13.40 28.21
CA ASN A 135 11.26 12.88 27.05
C ASN A 135 10.35 12.14 26.04
N PRO A 136 10.17 12.65 24.82
CA PRO A 136 9.26 12.07 23.84
C PRO A 136 9.70 10.69 23.35
N CYS A 137 11.00 10.34 23.42
CA CYS A 137 11.53 9.04 22.98
C CYS A 137 10.96 7.83 23.74
N LYS A 138 10.26 8.04 24.85
CA LYS A 138 9.67 6.93 25.61
C LYS A 138 8.24 6.58 25.17
N ASN A 139 7.55 7.55 24.58
CA ASN A 139 6.09 7.46 24.38
C ASN A 139 5.64 7.69 22.96
N VAL A 140 6.53 8.18 22.08
CA VAL A 140 6.18 8.49 20.67
C VAL A 140 6.65 7.36 19.76
N ARG A 141 5.75 6.94 18.89
CA ARG A 141 6.02 5.98 17.82
C ARG A 141 5.38 6.47 16.53
N LEU A 142 5.87 5.98 15.39
CA LEU A 142 5.15 6.14 14.12
C LEU A 142 3.79 5.45 14.23
N GLU A 143 2.80 6.01 13.59
CA GLU A 143 1.48 5.41 13.51
C GLU A 143 1.55 4.17 12.61
N GLU A 144 1.35 3.00 13.24
CA GLU A 144 1.46 1.68 12.60
C GLU A 144 0.13 1.30 11.96
N LEU A 145 0.19 0.79 10.74
CA LEU A 145 -0.95 0.29 10.00
C LEU A 145 -1.04 -1.24 10.12
N ARG A 146 -2.23 -1.77 9.94
CA ARG A 146 -2.40 -3.22 9.80
C ARG A 146 -1.62 -3.69 8.57
N CYS A 147 -0.69 -4.61 8.78
CA CYS A 147 0.18 -5.13 7.74
C CYS A 147 0.27 -6.65 7.83
N GLU A 148 -0.06 -7.33 6.76
CA GLU A 148 0.06 -8.79 6.65
C GLU A 148 0.74 -9.15 5.33
N THR A 149 1.38 -10.32 5.29
CA THR A 149 1.98 -10.84 4.04
C THR A 149 1.28 -12.11 3.63
N PHE A 150 0.97 -12.20 2.34
CA PHE A 150 0.38 -13.39 1.75
C PHE A 150 0.70 -13.50 0.27
N ALA A 151 0.97 -14.70 -0.20
CA ALA A 151 1.29 -15.02 -1.58
C ALA A 151 2.49 -14.21 -2.15
N GLY A 152 3.43 -13.81 -1.28
CA GLY A 152 4.60 -13.00 -1.64
C GLY A 152 4.30 -11.51 -1.82
N PHE A 153 3.11 -11.06 -1.40
CA PHE A 153 2.71 -9.65 -1.42
C PHE A 153 2.60 -9.08 -0.01
N VAL A 154 2.82 -7.77 0.07
CA VAL A 154 2.59 -6.97 1.27
C VAL A 154 1.22 -6.33 1.16
N TRP A 155 0.38 -6.60 2.14
CA TRP A 155 -0.98 -6.10 2.25
C TRP A 155 -1.08 -5.15 3.44
N VAL A 156 -1.73 -4.03 3.25
CA VAL A 156 -1.91 -3.01 4.28
C VAL A 156 -3.38 -2.60 4.35
N ASN A 157 -3.85 -2.36 5.57
CA ASN A 157 -5.17 -1.79 5.82
C ASN A 157 -5.05 -0.61 6.78
N MET A 158 -5.70 0.50 6.46
CA MET A 158 -5.68 1.71 7.28
C MET A 158 -6.68 1.65 8.44
N ASP A 159 -7.60 0.67 8.43
CA ASP A 159 -8.53 0.43 9.52
C ASP A 159 -7.89 -0.48 10.59
N PRO A 160 -7.63 0.02 11.81
CA PRO A 160 -7.04 -0.81 12.86
C PRO A 160 -7.96 -1.96 13.30
N ASP A 161 -9.27 -1.82 13.12
CA ASP A 161 -10.29 -2.79 13.52
C ASP A 161 -10.69 -3.74 12.38
N CYS A 162 -9.97 -3.73 11.25
CA CYS A 162 -10.27 -4.60 10.13
C CYS A 162 -10.13 -6.09 10.49
N VAL A 163 -10.91 -6.94 9.82
CA VAL A 163 -10.74 -8.40 9.89
C VAL A 163 -9.37 -8.80 9.34
N SER A 164 -8.91 -10.01 9.68
CA SER A 164 -7.64 -10.53 9.15
C SER A 164 -7.68 -10.60 7.61
N LEU A 165 -6.50 -10.52 6.98
CA LEU A 165 -6.40 -10.65 5.52
C LEU A 165 -6.99 -11.98 5.03
N LYS A 166 -6.77 -13.06 5.78
CA LYS A 166 -7.31 -14.38 5.43
C LYS A 166 -8.83 -14.40 5.40
N GLU A 167 -9.45 -13.81 6.41
CA GLU A 167 -10.90 -13.69 6.48
C GLU A 167 -11.46 -12.80 5.36
N TYR A 168 -10.79 -11.69 5.07
CA TYR A 168 -11.16 -10.77 4.00
C TYR A 168 -11.10 -11.41 2.62
N LEU A 169 -10.04 -12.16 2.32
CA LEU A 169 -9.87 -12.84 1.04
C LEU A 169 -10.77 -14.08 0.90
N GLY A 170 -11.16 -14.69 2.02
CA GLY A 170 -12.05 -15.85 2.01
C GLY A 170 -11.56 -16.95 1.04
N PRO A 171 -12.42 -17.45 0.14
CA PRO A 171 -12.07 -18.54 -0.79
C PRO A 171 -10.88 -18.23 -1.72
N ILE A 172 -10.60 -16.96 -1.97
CA ILE A 172 -9.45 -16.54 -2.80
C ILE A 172 -8.13 -16.96 -2.13
N TRP A 173 -8.08 -16.98 -0.80
CA TRP A 173 -6.91 -17.41 -0.05
C TRP A 173 -6.43 -18.79 -0.47
N ASP A 174 -7.32 -19.78 -0.43
CA ASP A 174 -6.99 -21.18 -0.74
C ASP A 174 -6.60 -21.38 -2.22
N ASP A 175 -7.20 -20.60 -3.13
CA ASP A 175 -6.84 -20.65 -4.55
C ASP A 175 -5.43 -20.06 -4.80
N TRP A 176 -5.11 -18.95 -4.16
CA TRP A 176 -3.80 -18.31 -4.33
C TRP A 176 -2.68 -19.10 -3.65
N GLU A 177 -2.95 -19.72 -2.52
CA GLU A 177 -1.98 -20.58 -1.83
C GLU A 177 -1.55 -21.75 -2.72
N LYS A 178 -2.50 -22.41 -3.42
CA LYS A 178 -2.24 -23.50 -4.36
C LYS A 178 -1.43 -23.09 -5.59
N ARG A 179 -1.46 -21.80 -5.95
CA ARG A 179 -0.76 -21.28 -7.13
C ARG A 179 0.69 -20.93 -6.87
N GLU A 180 1.17 -21.01 -5.63
CA GLU A 180 2.55 -20.69 -5.23
C GLU A 180 3.02 -19.31 -5.76
N ILE A 181 2.13 -18.31 -5.75
CA ILE A 181 2.39 -16.96 -6.32
C ILE A 181 3.60 -16.28 -5.67
N HIS A 182 3.94 -16.66 -4.42
CA HIS A 182 5.12 -16.17 -3.73
C HIS A 182 6.43 -16.47 -4.48
N THR A 183 6.46 -17.53 -5.31
CA THR A 183 7.63 -17.90 -6.12
C THR A 183 7.77 -17.05 -7.39
N TRP A 184 6.74 -16.31 -7.78
CA TRP A 184 6.75 -15.53 -9.01
C TRP A 184 7.66 -14.31 -8.85
N GLN A 185 8.35 -13.98 -9.93
CA GLN A 185 9.21 -12.80 -9.99
C GLN A 185 8.59 -11.72 -10.87
N ARG A 186 8.74 -10.48 -10.44
CA ARG A 186 8.34 -9.33 -11.26
C ARG A 186 9.30 -9.17 -12.43
N THR A 187 8.81 -9.37 -13.64
CA THR A 187 9.62 -9.25 -14.87
C THR A 187 9.59 -7.83 -15.42
N MET A 188 8.50 -7.09 -15.25
CA MET A 188 8.36 -5.73 -15.77
C MET A 188 7.37 -4.92 -14.92
N ALA A 189 7.64 -3.62 -14.79
CA ALA A 189 6.68 -2.62 -14.31
C ALA A 189 6.65 -1.45 -15.29
N LYS A 190 5.44 -0.99 -15.67
CA LYS A 190 5.25 0.17 -16.54
C LYS A 190 4.17 1.07 -15.95
N THR A 191 4.51 2.33 -15.74
CA THR A 191 3.53 3.36 -15.41
C THR A 191 3.04 3.99 -16.71
N ILE A 192 1.72 4.05 -16.90
CA ILE A 192 1.09 4.70 -18.03
C ILE A 192 0.40 5.96 -17.51
N ASP A 193 0.94 7.11 -17.88
CA ASP A 193 0.32 8.40 -17.59
C ASP A 193 -0.66 8.74 -18.71
N ARG A 194 -1.94 8.89 -18.39
CA ARG A 194 -2.98 9.27 -19.34
C ARG A 194 -3.34 10.75 -19.16
N LYS A 195 -2.56 11.60 -19.80
CA LYS A 195 -2.86 13.04 -19.90
C LYS A 195 -3.82 13.41 -21.03
N SER A 196 -4.15 12.46 -21.91
CA SER A 196 -4.96 12.70 -23.10
C SER A 196 -6.21 11.85 -23.11
N THR A 197 -7.22 12.31 -23.84
CA THR A 197 -8.48 11.61 -24.07
C THR A 197 -8.23 10.21 -24.63
N HIS A 198 -9.15 9.29 -24.38
CA HIS A 198 -9.11 7.88 -24.76
C HIS A 198 -8.67 7.62 -26.23
N LEU A 199 -8.96 8.56 -27.14
CA LEU A 199 -8.59 8.47 -28.56
C LEU A 199 -7.10 8.52 -28.83
N ASN A 200 -6.31 9.21 -28.01
CA ASN A 200 -4.87 9.31 -28.21
C ASN A 200 -4.07 8.16 -27.59
N SER A 201 -4.65 7.39 -26.68
CA SER A 201 -3.96 6.27 -26.03
C SER A 201 -4.01 4.97 -26.84
N SER A 202 -4.96 4.82 -27.76
CA SER A 202 -5.12 3.61 -28.57
C SER A 202 -4.23 3.56 -29.81
N HIS A 203 -3.61 4.67 -30.19
CA HIS A 203 -2.84 4.73 -31.43
C HIS A 203 -1.31 4.74 -31.27
N SER A 204 -0.79 4.77 -30.06
CA SER A 204 0.64 5.07 -29.90
C SER A 204 1.59 3.89 -29.78
N SER A 205 1.16 2.64 -29.76
CA SER A 205 2.16 1.61 -29.50
C SER A 205 1.92 0.18 -29.99
N VAL A 206 0.85 -0.14 -30.68
CA VAL A 206 0.59 -1.55 -31.05
C VAL A 206 0.81 -1.88 -32.52
N SER A 207 1.08 -0.91 -33.35
CA SER A 207 1.12 -1.15 -34.81
C SER A 207 2.51 -1.12 -35.43
N ARG A 208 3.55 -1.54 -34.75
CA ARG A 208 4.84 -1.80 -35.44
C ARG A 208 5.54 -2.99 -34.79
N MET A 209 5.07 -4.18 -35.11
CA MET A 209 5.98 -5.31 -35.29
C MET A 209 6.49 -5.25 -36.72
N PRO A 210 7.78 -5.25 -36.97
CA PRO A 210 8.30 -5.46 -38.32
C PRO A 210 8.00 -6.89 -38.74
N SER A 211 7.51 -7.01 -39.94
CA SER A 211 7.39 -8.26 -40.70
C SER A 211 8.74 -8.94 -40.85
#